data_ad1e6d0ccc47c428f6b9cc83c65c7491
#
_entry.id   ad1e6d0ccc47c428f6b9cc83c65c7491
#
_cell.length_a   1.000
_cell.length_b   1.000
_cell.length_c   1.000
_cell.angle_alpha   90.00
_cell.angle_beta   90.00
_cell.angle_gamma   90.00
#
_symmetry.space_group_name_H-M   'P 1'
#
loop_
_entity.id
_entity.type
_entity.pdbx_description
1 polymer ?
#
loop_
_entity_poly.entity_id
_entity_poly.type
_entity_poly.pdbx_seq_one_letter_code
_entity_poly.pdbx_strand_id
1 'polypeptide(L)'
;KFNAQICNQICIPIEENTPIVIVGDMNLVGLKRQQTTLITGDIFYNGIYGADFNPDWDETALADSKPITTNTNTTFTWFSESSSFFPGRLDYVVYSNSVLEKENGFSLFTRALPADSLTKYNLQKEDVVNASDHIPLVVDFSFKNAVSVNDKEEIPTEFGLNQNFPNPFNPNTTIEYSIPNNVGTTHELSTQVSLKVYDVLGNEIATLVNETKQPGNYKVNFDAHGFPSGVYIYKLNTAGLSQVRKMMLLK
;
A
#
# COMPACT_ATOMS: atom_id res chain seq x y z
N LYS A 1 8.12 21.71 -1.21
CA LYS A 1 8.42 22.16 -2.58
C LYS A 1 9.75 21.57 -2.96
N PHE A 2 9.76 20.35 -3.50
CA PHE A 2 10.91 19.84 -4.20
C PHE A 2 11.23 20.87 -5.30
N ASN A 3 12.33 21.54 -5.14
CA ASN A 3 12.68 22.64 -6.03
C ASN A 3 12.98 22.04 -7.40
N ALA A 4 12.11 22.29 -8.37
CA ALA A 4 12.18 21.81 -9.76
C ALA A 4 13.47 22.24 -10.52
N GLN A 5 14.44 22.84 -9.84
CA GLN A 5 15.66 23.34 -10.43
C GLN A 5 16.80 22.33 -10.60
N ILE A 6 16.69 21.13 -10.00
CA ILE A 6 17.75 20.11 -10.15
C ILE A 6 17.43 19.05 -11.21
N CYS A 7 16.23 19.05 -11.75
CA CYS A 7 15.80 18.03 -12.72
C CYS A 7 15.64 18.65 -14.11
N ASN A 8 16.68 18.57 -14.94
CA ASN A 8 16.57 18.94 -16.35
C ASN A 8 15.81 17.92 -17.22
N GLN A 9 15.32 16.82 -16.63
CA GLN A 9 14.57 15.78 -17.36
C GLN A 9 13.59 15.08 -16.39
N ILE A 10 12.29 15.28 -16.57
CA ILE A 10 11.18 14.55 -15.96
C ILE A 10 11.21 14.51 -14.43
N CYS A 11 10.79 15.59 -13.78
CA CYS A 11 10.43 15.54 -12.36
C CYS A 11 9.03 14.96 -12.23
N ILE A 12 8.91 13.81 -11.57
CA ILE A 12 7.60 13.29 -11.15
C ILE A 12 7.20 14.13 -9.93
N PRO A 13 6.09 14.89 -9.99
CA PRO A 13 5.61 15.59 -8.79
C PRO A 13 5.17 14.56 -7.77
N ILE A 14 5.83 14.54 -6.62
CA ILE A 14 5.45 13.73 -5.47
C ILE A 14 4.60 14.60 -4.56
N GLU A 15 3.43 14.10 -4.16
CA GLU A 15 2.55 14.82 -3.24
C GLU A 15 3.19 14.95 -1.85
N GLU A 16 2.86 16.00 -1.14
CA GLU A 16 3.32 16.23 0.24
C GLU A 16 2.90 15.05 1.13
N ASN A 17 3.77 14.65 2.05
CA ASN A 17 3.60 13.48 2.92
C ASN A 17 3.58 12.12 2.20
N THR A 18 3.94 12.05 0.94
CA THR A 18 4.17 10.75 0.29
C THR A 18 5.37 10.05 0.92
N PRO A 19 5.25 8.81 1.41
CA PRO A 19 6.36 8.11 2.00
C PRO A 19 7.45 7.82 0.97
N ILE A 20 8.69 8.12 1.31
CA ILE A 20 9.87 7.85 0.49
C ILE A 20 10.64 6.71 1.15
N VAL A 21 10.94 5.67 0.38
CA VAL A 21 11.84 4.58 0.80
C VAL A 21 12.82 4.30 -0.32
N ILE A 22 14.10 4.47 -0.03
CA ILE A 22 15.22 4.23 -0.96
C ILE A 22 15.92 2.95 -0.50
N VAL A 23 15.92 1.93 -1.35
CA VAL A 23 16.50 0.62 -1.02
C VAL A 23 17.45 0.16 -2.11
N GLY A 24 18.46 -0.58 -1.71
CA GLY A 24 19.36 -1.27 -2.65
C GLY A 24 20.80 -1.38 -2.17
N ASP A 25 21.59 -2.03 -2.99
CA ASP A 25 23.04 -2.02 -2.87
C ASP A 25 23.57 -0.64 -3.27
N MET A 26 23.92 0.15 -2.29
CA MET A 26 24.48 1.50 -2.47
C MET A 26 25.99 1.45 -2.65
N ASN A 27 26.60 0.30 -2.38
CA ASN A 27 28.04 0.04 -2.48
C ASN A 27 28.91 1.14 -1.81
N LEU A 28 28.42 1.67 -0.68
CA LEU A 28 29.06 2.77 0.03
C LEU A 28 30.26 2.27 0.84
N VAL A 29 31.35 1.98 0.14
CA VAL A 29 32.60 1.54 0.74
C VAL A 29 33.52 2.73 1.00
N GLY A 30 34.07 2.82 2.21
CA GLY A 30 35.09 3.80 2.58
C GLY A 30 34.57 4.97 3.41
N LEU A 31 34.63 6.19 2.90
CA LEU A 31 34.27 7.39 3.68
C LEU A 31 32.74 7.54 3.84
N LYS A 32 32.31 7.95 5.04
CA LYS A 32 30.87 8.18 5.37
C LYS A 32 30.19 9.29 4.55
N ARG A 33 30.92 10.05 3.74
CA ARG A 33 30.40 11.22 3.01
C ARG A 33 29.21 10.90 2.12
N GLN A 34 29.28 9.83 1.33
CA GLN A 34 28.22 9.43 0.41
C GLN A 34 26.92 9.13 1.19
N GLN A 35 27.04 8.39 2.30
CA GLN A 35 25.93 8.11 3.18
C GLN A 35 25.38 9.40 3.82
N THR A 36 26.26 10.30 4.28
CA THR A 36 25.86 11.59 4.83
C THR A 36 25.08 12.40 3.80
N THR A 37 25.62 12.56 2.59
CA THR A 37 24.92 13.28 1.50
C THR A 37 23.55 12.68 1.21
N LEU A 38 23.44 11.34 1.12
CA LEU A 38 22.16 10.67 0.85
C LEU A 38 21.12 10.94 1.97
N ILE A 39 21.55 10.94 3.22
CA ILE A 39 20.67 11.04 4.38
C ILE A 39 20.35 12.49 4.73
N THR A 40 21.35 13.35 4.73
CA THR A 40 21.23 14.73 5.22
C THR A 40 21.09 15.78 4.12
N GLY A 41 21.40 15.40 2.87
CA GLY A 41 21.47 16.36 1.76
C GLY A 41 22.68 17.31 1.81
N ASP A 42 23.66 17.06 2.70
CA ASP A 42 24.91 17.81 2.77
C ASP A 42 25.79 17.45 1.57
N ILE A 43 25.90 18.36 0.61
CA ILE A 43 26.62 18.18 -0.65
C ILE A 43 28.05 18.68 -0.53
N PHE A 44 29.01 17.78 -0.59
CA PHE A 44 30.42 18.11 -0.37
C PHE A 44 31.02 19.11 -1.35
N TYR A 45 30.55 19.15 -2.61
CA TYR A 45 31.00 20.08 -3.64
C TYR A 45 29.85 20.94 -4.16
N ASN A 46 29.31 21.83 -3.31
CA ASN A 46 28.17 22.68 -3.63
C ASN A 46 28.35 23.50 -4.92
N GLY A 47 29.55 23.93 -5.24
CA GLY A 47 29.84 24.66 -6.47
C GLY A 47 29.68 23.84 -7.75
N ILE A 48 29.69 22.50 -7.65
CA ILE A 48 29.56 21.58 -8.79
C ILE A 48 28.17 20.92 -8.82
N TYR A 49 27.66 20.50 -7.65
CA TYR A 49 26.48 19.65 -7.54
C TYR A 49 25.25 20.38 -6.99
N GLY A 50 25.38 21.65 -6.66
CA GLY A 50 24.29 22.47 -6.11
C GLY A 50 24.38 22.69 -4.59
N ALA A 51 23.44 23.44 -4.08
CA ALA A 51 23.35 23.74 -2.65
C ALA A 51 22.85 22.55 -1.84
N ASP A 52 23.19 22.51 -0.54
CA ASP A 52 22.61 21.55 0.40
C ASP A 52 21.10 21.69 0.43
N PHE A 53 20.42 20.59 0.73
CA PHE A 53 18.98 20.55 0.88
C PHE A 53 18.58 19.50 1.91
N ASN A 54 17.51 19.72 2.62
CA ASN A 54 16.95 18.72 3.51
C ASN A 54 16.02 17.79 2.72
N PRO A 55 16.30 16.48 2.67
CA PRO A 55 15.62 15.57 1.75
C PRO A 55 14.27 15.07 2.23
N ASP A 56 13.89 15.24 3.49
CA ASP A 56 12.60 14.80 4.01
C ASP A 56 11.53 15.92 3.95
N TRP A 57 10.26 15.54 4.05
CA TRP A 57 9.10 16.41 3.89
C TRP A 57 9.02 17.56 4.93
N ASP A 58 9.53 17.32 6.11
CA ASP A 58 9.55 18.30 7.21
C ASP A 58 10.84 19.13 7.24
N GLU A 59 11.57 19.16 6.12
CA GLU A 59 12.86 19.84 5.99
C GLU A 59 13.94 19.30 6.93
N THR A 60 13.86 18.01 7.27
CA THR A 60 14.88 17.30 8.04
C THR A 60 15.66 16.27 7.19
N ALA A 61 16.55 15.53 7.82
CA ALA A 61 17.26 14.43 7.21
C ALA A 61 16.36 13.20 7.09
N LEU A 62 16.59 12.38 6.05
CA LEU A 62 16.05 11.03 6.00
C LEU A 62 16.65 10.16 7.11
N ALA A 63 16.01 9.06 7.44
CA ALA A 63 16.51 8.10 8.41
C ALA A 63 17.11 6.87 7.72
N ASP A 64 18.15 6.32 8.33
CA ASP A 64 18.74 5.05 7.97
C ASP A 64 18.21 3.95 8.89
N SER A 65 17.58 2.92 8.37
CA SER A 65 16.92 1.88 9.16
C SER A 65 17.86 1.02 10.00
N LYS A 66 19.12 0.88 9.59
CA LYS A 66 20.18 0.10 10.27
C LYS A 66 19.70 -1.26 10.80
N PRO A 67 19.21 -2.15 9.95
CA PRO A 67 18.74 -3.46 10.39
C PRO A 67 19.89 -4.27 10.98
N ILE A 68 19.64 -4.90 12.14
CA ILE A 68 20.63 -5.76 12.80
C ILE A 68 20.65 -7.13 12.11
N THR A 69 21.85 -7.66 11.89
CA THR A 69 21.99 -9.02 11.34
C THR A 69 21.51 -10.05 12.35
N THR A 70 20.69 -10.99 11.89
CA THR A 70 20.03 -12.00 12.74
C THR A 70 21.00 -12.68 13.70
N ASN A 71 20.60 -12.71 14.98
CA ASN A 71 21.37 -13.29 16.08
C ASN A 71 22.81 -12.76 16.25
N THR A 72 23.03 -11.50 15.88
CA THR A 72 24.29 -10.78 16.08
C THR A 72 24.03 -9.40 16.70
N ASN A 73 25.12 -8.70 17.08
CA ASN A 73 25.05 -7.29 17.53
C ASN A 73 25.61 -6.33 16.46
N THR A 74 25.64 -6.76 15.21
CA THR A 74 26.26 -6.02 14.11
C THR A 74 25.25 -5.83 12.96
N THR A 75 25.54 -4.88 12.09
CA THR A 75 24.77 -4.62 10.87
C THR A 75 25.69 -4.90 9.67
N PHE A 76 25.57 -6.06 9.05
CA PHE A 76 26.21 -6.32 7.78
C PHE A 76 25.19 -6.92 6.80
N THR A 77 25.40 -6.63 5.53
CA THR A 77 24.51 -7.05 4.44
C THR A 77 25.29 -7.72 3.31
N TRP A 78 26.60 -7.82 3.47
CA TRP A 78 27.50 -8.50 2.57
C TRP A 78 28.46 -9.39 3.34
N PHE A 79 28.64 -10.62 2.86
CA PHE A 79 29.53 -11.60 3.44
C PHE A 79 30.12 -12.51 2.34
N SER A 80 31.43 -12.66 2.29
CA SER A 80 32.08 -13.59 1.38
C SER A 80 33.23 -14.32 2.07
N GLU A 81 33.21 -15.65 2.04
CA GLU A 81 34.27 -16.48 2.62
C GLU A 81 35.58 -16.39 1.86
N SER A 82 35.50 -16.13 0.56
CA SER A 82 36.68 -16.01 -0.31
C SER A 82 37.33 -14.63 -0.26
N SER A 83 36.70 -13.67 0.36
CA SER A 83 37.19 -12.30 0.45
C SER A 83 38.12 -12.09 1.62
N SER A 84 39.13 -11.26 1.42
CA SER A 84 40.00 -10.74 2.49
C SER A 84 39.37 -9.59 3.27
N PHE A 85 38.19 -9.08 2.82
CA PHE A 85 37.45 -8.03 3.51
C PHE A 85 36.52 -8.62 4.57
N PHE A 86 36.37 -7.89 5.67
CA PHE A 86 35.41 -8.25 6.70
C PHE A 86 33.96 -8.05 6.17
N PRO A 87 32.97 -8.75 6.77
CA PRO A 87 31.56 -8.50 6.48
C PRO A 87 31.24 -7.01 6.55
N GLY A 88 30.59 -6.49 5.53
CA GLY A 88 30.31 -5.06 5.36
C GLY A 88 28.84 -4.76 5.16
N ARG A 89 28.48 -3.49 5.34
CA ARG A 89 27.15 -3.00 5.03
C ARG A 89 27.19 -2.27 3.70
N LEU A 90 26.67 -2.90 2.65
CA LEU A 90 26.58 -2.35 1.29
C LEU A 90 25.16 -1.98 0.93
N ASP A 91 24.17 -2.71 1.48
CA ASP A 91 22.77 -2.49 1.23
C ASP A 91 22.16 -1.61 2.32
N TYR A 92 21.34 -0.69 1.88
CA TYR A 92 20.70 0.32 2.74
C TYR A 92 19.20 0.37 2.52
N VAL A 93 18.49 0.73 3.57
CA VAL A 93 17.09 1.12 3.54
C VAL A 93 17.01 2.49 4.22
N VAL A 94 16.87 3.53 3.41
CA VAL A 94 16.77 4.93 3.83
C VAL A 94 15.32 5.38 3.60
N TYR A 95 14.73 6.09 4.55
CA TYR A 95 13.31 6.41 4.50
C TYR A 95 12.99 7.78 5.08
N SER A 96 11.84 8.34 4.68
CA SER A 96 11.28 9.58 5.23
C SER A 96 10.71 9.32 6.63
N ASN A 97 11.47 9.66 7.64
CA ASN A 97 11.03 9.47 9.03
C ASN A 97 10.07 10.56 9.52
N SER A 98 9.76 11.54 8.70
CA SER A 98 8.63 12.46 8.93
C SER A 98 7.29 11.74 8.76
N VAL A 99 7.20 10.77 7.86
CA VAL A 99 5.97 10.06 7.46
C VAL A 99 5.94 8.61 7.95
N LEU A 100 7.10 7.96 8.02
CA LEU A 100 7.23 6.56 8.39
C LEU A 100 7.90 6.37 9.74
N GLU A 101 7.44 5.39 10.50
CA GLU A 101 8.10 4.86 11.69
C GLU A 101 8.58 3.44 11.43
N LYS A 102 9.85 3.17 11.74
CA LYS A 102 10.38 1.82 11.64
C LYS A 102 9.92 0.98 12.81
N GLU A 103 9.19 -0.08 12.56
CA GLU A 103 8.75 -1.06 13.56
C GLU A 103 9.81 -2.12 13.81
N ASN A 104 10.17 -2.85 12.77
CA ASN A 104 11.15 -3.92 12.85
C ASN A 104 12.15 -3.82 11.71
N GLY A 105 13.25 -4.54 11.83
CA GLY A 105 14.21 -4.69 10.74
C GLY A 105 15.37 -5.59 11.09
N PHE A 106 15.72 -6.45 10.15
CA PHE A 106 16.86 -7.36 10.27
C PHE A 106 17.47 -7.64 8.89
N SER A 107 18.74 -8.04 8.88
CA SER A 107 19.32 -8.74 7.75
C SER A 107 19.40 -10.24 8.07
N LEU A 108 18.87 -11.07 7.15
CA LEU A 108 18.72 -12.50 7.37
C LEU A 108 20.02 -13.22 7.06
N PHE A 109 20.80 -13.58 8.08
CA PHE A 109 21.99 -14.41 7.94
C PHE A 109 21.74 -15.79 8.54
N THR A 110 21.42 -16.77 7.70
CA THR A 110 20.97 -18.11 8.13
C THR A 110 22.04 -18.85 8.94
N ARG A 111 23.32 -18.60 8.70
CA ARG A 111 24.40 -19.20 9.49
C ARG A 111 24.40 -18.83 10.95
N ALA A 112 23.86 -17.67 11.29
CA ALA A 112 23.77 -17.20 12.68
C ALA A 112 22.46 -17.65 13.37
N LEU A 113 21.51 -18.22 12.66
CA LEU A 113 20.24 -18.66 13.24
C LEU A 113 20.41 -19.91 14.12
N PRO A 114 19.69 -19.98 15.27
CA PRO A 114 19.60 -21.19 16.06
C PRO A 114 18.95 -22.35 15.29
N ALA A 115 19.29 -23.59 15.63
CA ALA A 115 18.76 -24.79 14.96
C ALA A 115 17.21 -24.85 14.98
N ASP A 116 16.60 -24.44 16.08
CA ASP A 116 15.13 -24.41 16.23
C ASP A 116 14.49 -23.42 15.24
N SER A 117 15.12 -22.25 15.01
CA SER A 117 14.66 -21.27 14.02
C SER A 117 14.81 -21.80 12.61
N LEU A 118 15.93 -22.41 12.28
CA LEU A 118 16.15 -23.05 10.98
C LEU A 118 15.06 -24.10 10.70
N THR A 119 14.80 -24.98 11.67
CA THR A 119 13.76 -26.00 11.57
C THR A 119 12.36 -25.39 11.41
N LYS A 120 12.03 -24.42 12.24
CA LYS A 120 10.71 -23.74 12.25
C LYS A 120 10.36 -23.11 10.91
N TYR A 121 11.34 -22.51 10.26
CA TYR A 121 11.16 -21.78 8.98
C TYR A 121 11.58 -22.61 7.77
N ASN A 122 11.92 -23.88 7.95
CA ASN A 122 12.41 -24.77 6.90
C ASN A 122 13.60 -24.19 6.11
N LEU A 123 14.53 -23.60 6.83
CA LEU A 123 15.75 -23.02 6.29
C LEU A 123 16.95 -23.93 6.56
N GLN A 124 17.94 -23.86 5.66
CA GLN A 124 19.25 -24.48 5.87
C GLN A 124 20.25 -23.40 6.29
N LYS A 125 21.29 -23.84 7.01
CA LYS A 125 22.32 -22.93 7.50
C LYS A 125 23.02 -22.15 6.38
N GLU A 126 23.17 -22.77 5.23
CA GLU A 126 23.91 -22.23 4.08
C GLU A 126 23.03 -21.54 3.03
N ASP A 127 21.73 -21.45 3.22
CA ASP A 127 20.79 -20.95 2.19
C ASP A 127 21.16 -19.57 1.69
N VAL A 128 21.44 -18.62 2.59
CA VAL A 128 21.78 -17.25 2.20
C VAL A 128 23.11 -17.20 1.46
N VAL A 129 24.14 -17.82 1.97
CA VAL A 129 25.49 -17.76 1.33
C VAL A 129 25.57 -18.55 0.04
N ASN A 130 24.71 -19.55 -0.15
CA ASN A 130 24.58 -20.27 -1.42
C ASN A 130 23.79 -19.47 -2.46
N ALA A 131 22.89 -18.60 -2.02
CA ALA A 131 22.08 -17.78 -2.90
C ALA A 131 22.82 -16.52 -3.37
N SER A 132 23.54 -15.83 -2.48
CA SER A 132 24.25 -14.58 -2.75
C SER A 132 25.26 -14.29 -1.65
N ASP A 133 26.28 -13.49 -1.98
CA ASP A 133 27.15 -12.82 -1.00
C ASP A 133 26.48 -11.58 -0.38
N HIS A 134 25.36 -11.10 -0.95
CA HIS A 134 24.47 -10.15 -0.31
C HIS A 134 23.42 -10.84 0.56
N ILE A 135 23.12 -10.24 1.70
CA ILE A 135 22.23 -10.78 2.73
C ILE A 135 20.90 -10.06 2.63
N PRO A 136 19.78 -10.81 2.52
CA PRO A 136 18.44 -10.20 2.43
C PRO A 136 18.14 -9.26 3.60
N LEU A 137 17.60 -8.10 3.29
CA LEU A 137 17.17 -7.08 4.23
C LEU A 137 15.63 -7.07 4.33
N VAL A 138 15.14 -7.03 5.55
CA VAL A 138 13.73 -6.85 5.87
C VAL A 138 13.58 -5.66 6.80
N VAL A 139 12.66 -4.76 6.47
CA VAL A 139 12.28 -3.63 7.33
C VAL A 139 10.78 -3.42 7.24
N ASP A 140 10.14 -3.38 8.39
CA ASP A 140 8.72 -3.10 8.52
C ASP A 140 8.52 -1.65 8.94
N PHE A 141 7.57 -0.98 8.30
CA PHE A 141 7.21 0.39 8.59
C PHE A 141 5.72 0.51 8.92
N SER A 142 5.41 1.42 9.84
CA SER A 142 4.07 1.98 10.01
C SER A 142 4.09 3.46 9.58
N PHE A 143 2.90 4.00 9.29
CA PHE A 143 2.78 5.43 9.04
C PHE A 143 2.77 6.19 10.37
N LYS A 144 3.67 7.17 10.54
CA LYS A 144 3.53 8.18 11.58
C LYS A 144 2.29 9.01 11.27
N ASN A 145 1.47 9.25 12.26
CA ASN A 145 0.20 9.94 12.06
C ASN A 145 -0.61 9.28 10.90
N ALA A 146 -0.48 7.97 10.72
CA ALA A 146 -1.66 7.32 10.27
C ALA A 146 -2.71 7.93 11.17
N VAL A 147 -3.33 9.05 10.73
CA VAL A 147 -4.70 9.28 11.09
C VAL A 147 -5.21 7.91 10.87
N SER A 148 -5.45 7.19 11.95
CA SER A 148 -6.40 6.14 11.89
C SER A 148 -7.44 6.81 10.99
N VAL A 149 -7.48 6.48 9.70
CA VAL A 149 -8.73 6.35 9.08
C VAL A 149 -9.31 5.34 10.05
N ASN A 150 -9.91 5.88 11.12
CA ASN A 150 -11.01 5.21 11.70
C ASN A 150 -11.81 4.97 10.43
N ASP A 151 -11.76 3.77 9.91
CA ASP A 151 -12.90 3.10 9.38
C ASP A 151 -13.90 2.92 10.56
N LYS A 152 -14.21 3.98 11.26
CA LYS A 152 -15.55 4.42 11.43
C LYS A 152 -15.90 4.73 9.97
N GLU A 153 -16.29 3.68 9.24
CA GLU A 153 -17.16 3.83 8.12
C GLU A 153 -18.08 4.94 8.57
N GLU A 154 -17.91 6.15 7.97
CA GLU A 154 -18.83 7.23 8.30
C GLU A 154 -20.16 6.61 7.99
N ILE A 155 -20.91 6.29 9.05
CA ILE A 155 -22.20 5.61 8.90
C ILE A 155 -22.99 6.57 8.02
N PRO A 156 -23.35 6.16 6.81
CA PRO A 156 -23.98 7.05 5.87
C PRO A 156 -25.21 7.68 6.52
N THR A 157 -25.37 8.96 6.36
CA THR A 157 -26.55 9.68 6.85
C THR A 157 -27.74 9.52 5.91
N GLU A 158 -27.48 9.10 4.65
CA GLU A 158 -28.49 8.96 3.62
C GLU A 158 -28.42 7.60 2.92
N PHE A 159 -29.58 7.08 2.54
CA PHE A 159 -29.68 5.90 1.69
C PHE A 159 -29.27 6.27 0.26
N GLY A 160 -28.28 5.60 -0.27
CA GLY A 160 -27.69 5.95 -1.56
C GLY A 160 -27.44 4.74 -2.46
N LEU A 161 -27.68 4.93 -3.77
CA LEU A 161 -27.26 4.04 -4.83
C LEU A 161 -26.50 4.85 -5.86
N ASN A 162 -25.20 4.61 -5.98
CA ASN A 162 -24.34 5.34 -6.90
C ASN A 162 -24.46 4.82 -8.34
N GLN A 163 -24.03 5.64 -9.28
CA GLN A 163 -23.87 5.21 -10.66
C GLN A 163 -22.75 4.17 -10.72
N ASN A 164 -22.99 3.05 -11.40
CA ASN A 164 -21.95 2.02 -11.60
C ASN A 164 -20.75 2.58 -12.34
N PHE A 165 -19.57 2.11 -12.01
CA PHE A 165 -18.34 2.49 -12.69
C PHE A 165 -17.49 1.27 -13.05
N PRO A 166 -16.98 1.19 -14.30
CA PRO A 166 -17.26 2.08 -15.43
C PRO A 166 -18.72 2.00 -15.92
N ASN A 167 -19.19 3.06 -16.61
CA ASN A 167 -20.46 3.09 -17.34
C ASN A 167 -20.33 4.02 -18.57
N PRO A 168 -20.38 3.52 -19.83
CA PRO A 168 -20.57 2.13 -20.22
C PRO A 168 -19.48 1.18 -19.72
N PHE A 169 -19.80 -0.13 -19.65
CA PHE A 169 -18.90 -1.15 -19.13
C PHE A 169 -18.77 -2.37 -20.06
N ASN A 170 -17.68 -3.16 -19.92
CA ASN A 170 -17.40 -4.37 -20.69
C ASN A 170 -16.43 -5.28 -19.93
N PRO A 171 -16.79 -6.49 -19.55
CA PRO A 171 -18.14 -6.91 -19.16
C PRO A 171 -18.39 -6.64 -17.67
N ASN A 172 -17.40 -6.09 -16.94
CA ASN A 172 -17.44 -5.93 -15.49
C ASN A 172 -17.68 -4.47 -15.09
N THR A 173 -18.46 -4.29 -14.03
CA THR A 173 -18.67 -2.97 -13.42
C THR A 173 -18.87 -3.11 -11.91
N THR A 174 -18.55 -2.05 -11.17
CA THR A 174 -18.76 -1.96 -9.73
C THR A 174 -19.95 -1.06 -9.43
N ILE A 175 -20.83 -1.51 -8.55
CA ILE A 175 -21.96 -0.74 -8.01
C ILE A 175 -21.67 -0.47 -6.53
N GLU A 176 -21.77 0.80 -6.15
CA GLU A 176 -21.60 1.25 -4.77
C GLU A 176 -22.94 1.71 -4.22
N TYR A 177 -23.20 1.39 -2.95
CA TYR A 177 -24.43 1.80 -2.27
C TYR A 177 -24.19 2.03 -0.77
N SER A 178 -25.07 2.83 -0.16
CA SER A 178 -24.99 3.28 1.23
C SER A 178 -26.25 2.94 1.99
N ILE A 179 -26.10 2.39 3.20
CA ILE A 179 -27.18 2.06 4.13
C ILE A 179 -27.02 2.93 5.37
N PRO A 180 -27.93 3.90 5.64
CA PRO A 180 -27.83 4.76 6.82
C PRO A 180 -28.29 4.05 8.10
N ASN A 181 -27.94 4.62 9.24
CA ASN A 181 -28.21 4.06 10.58
C ASN A 181 -29.71 4.09 10.98
N ASN A 182 -30.56 4.80 10.23
CA ASN A 182 -31.97 5.04 10.58
C ASN A 182 -32.96 4.45 9.57
N VAL A 183 -32.60 3.33 8.94
CA VAL A 183 -33.53 2.64 8.02
C VAL A 183 -34.40 1.69 8.82
N GLY A 184 -35.66 2.13 9.07
CA GLY A 184 -36.64 1.34 9.79
C GLY A 184 -37.15 2.03 11.08
N THR A 185 -38.30 1.61 11.60
CA THR A 185 -38.98 2.20 12.78
C THR A 185 -38.53 1.58 14.12
N THR A 186 -37.57 0.67 14.09
CA THR A 186 -37.04 -0.02 15.29
C THR A 186 -35.52 0.14 15.34
N HIS A 187 -34.97 0.23 16.55
CA HIS A 187 -33.51 0.32 16.81
C HIS A 187 -32.74 -0.96 16.40
N GLU A 188 -33.08 -1.55 15.27
CA GLU A 188 -32.32 -2.69 14.76
C GLU A 188 -31.08 -2.20 14.03
N LEU A 189 -29.92 -2.73 14.46
CA LEU A 189 -28.61 -2.40 13.91
C LEU A 189 -28.37 -2.96 12.49
N SER A 190 -29.38 -3.58 11.87
CA SER A 190 -29.27 -4.22 10.58
C SER A 190 -30.61 -4.24 9.84
N THR A 191 -30.57 -4.21 8.51
CA THR A 191 -31.77 -4.21 7.65
C THR A 191 -31.61 -5.17 6.49
N GLN A 192 -32.74 -5.76 6.01
CA GLN A 192 -32.76 -6.57 4.80
C GLN A 192 -32.49 -5.67 3.58
N VAL A 193 -31.50 -6.02 2.79
CA VAL A 193 -31.07 -5.30 1.59
C VAL A 193 -31.16 -6.23 0.39
N SER A 194 -31.75 -5.74 -0.70
CA SER A 194 -31.71 -6.43 -1.99
C SER A 194 -31.24 -5.50 -3.10
N LEU A 195 -30.24 -5.94 -3.86
CA LEU A 195 -29.77 -5.28 -5.08
C LEU A 195 -29.95 -6.23 -6.25
N LYS A 196 -30.79 -5.86 -7.19
CA LYS A 196 -31.18 -6.70 -8.33
C LYS A 196 -31.00 -5.96 -9.64
N VAL A 197 -30.71 -6.73 -10.70
CA VAL A 197 -30.54 -6.23 -12.06
C VAL A 197 -31.68 -6.72 -12.93
N TYR A 198 -32.19 -5.85 -13.79
CA TYR A 198 -33.30 -6.08 -14.68
C TYR A 198 -32.97 -5.69 -16.12
N ASP A 199 -33.60 -6.37 -17.07
CA ASP A 199 -33.63 -5.94 -18.45
C ASP A 199 -34.60 -4.76 -18.66
N VAL A 200 -34.68 -4.23 -19.89
CA VAL A 200 -35.59 -3.11 -20.25
C VAL A 200 -37.06 -3.51 -20.23
N LEU A 201 -37.37 -4.80 -20.21
CA LEU A 201 -38.75 -5.30 -20.10
C LEU A 201 -39.18 -5.48 -18.63
N GLY A 202 -38.25 -5.31 -17.68
CA GLY A 202 -38.50 -5.47 -16.25
C GLY A 202 -38.29 -6.91 -15.74
N ASN A 203 -37.73 -7.81 -16.55
CA ASN A 203 -37.40 -9.14 -16.10
C ASN A 203 -36.13 -9.08 -15.23
N GLU A 204 -36.14 -9.74 -14.07
CA GLU A 204 -34.96 -9.90 -13.21
C GLU A 204 -33.96 -10.82 -13.90
N ILE A 205 -32.74 -10.35 -14.10
CA ILE A 205 -31.67 -11.10 -14.74
C ILE A 205 -30.56 -11.50 -13.77
N ALA A 206 -30.42 -10.79 -12.66
CA ALA A 206 -29.46 -11.12 -11.62
C ALA A 206 -29.86 -10.57 -10.26
N THR A 207 -29.60 -11.30 -9.19
CA THR A 207 -29.64 -10.82 -7.82
C THR A 207 -28.20 -10.70 -7.33
N LEU A 208 -27.72 -9.48 -7.08
CA LEU A 208 -26.35 -9.19 -6.64
C LEU A 208 -26.21 -9.23 -5.12
N VAL A 209 -27.24 -8.76 -4.41
CA VAL A 209 -27.32 -8.77 -2.94
C VAL A 209 -28.72 -9.16 -2.52
N ASN A 210 -28.86 -10.03 -1.53
CA ASN A 210 -30.11 -10.36 -0.87
C ASN A 210 -29.83 -10.89 0.53
N GLU A 211 -29.45 -9.99 1.41
CA GLU A 211 -29.05 -10.34 2.79
C GLU A 211 -29.24 -9.19 3.76
N THR A 212 -29.15 -9.47 5.04
CA THR A 212 -29.19 -8.47 6.10
C THR A 212 -27.85 -7.75 6.19
N LYS A 213 -27.87 -6.42 6.13
CA LYS A 213 -26.68 -5.55 6.23
C LYS A 213 -26.79 -4.59 7.41
N GLN A 214 -25.63 -4.31 8.03
CA GLN A 214 -25.51 -3.21 8.98
C GLN A 214 -25.45 -1.87 8.24
N PRO A 215 -25.64 -0.72 8.91
CA PRO A 215 -25.35 0.58 8.32
C PRO A 215 -23.88 0.66 7.85
N GLY A 216 -23.67 1.22 6.66
CA GLY A 216 -22.32 1.31 6.07
C GLY A 216 -22.34 1.52 4.56
N ASN A 217 -21.15 1.63 3.98
CA ASN A 217 -20.93 1.74 2.54
C ASN A 217 -20.51 0.38 1.97
N TYR A 218 -21.09 0.01 0.84
CA TYR A 218 -20.91 -1.30 0.25
C TYR A 218 -20.57 -1.19 -1.23
N LYS A 219 -19.80 -2.17 -1.71
CA LYS A 219 -19.44 -2.34 -3.12
C LYS A 219 -19.76 -3.75 -3.57
N VAL A 220 -20.30 -3.90 -4.77
CA VAL A 220 -20.55 -5.19 -5.41
C VAL A 220 -20.14 -5.14 -6.87
N ASN A 221 -19.47 -6.19 -7.33
CA ASN A 221 -19.10 -6.34 -8.73
C ASN A 221 -20.19 -7.07 -9.48
N PHE A 222 -20.56 -6.56 -10.67
CA PHE A 222 -21.43 -7.22 -11.61
C PHE A 222 -20.65 -7.64 -12.84
N ASP A 223 -20.66 -8.95 -13.11
CA ASP A 223 -20.10 -9.55 -14.29
C ASP A 223 -21.22 -9.90 -15.28
N ALA A 224 -21.21 -9.23 -16.42
CA ALA A 224 -22.23 -9.37 -17.46
C ALA A 224 -21.75 -10.20 -18.68
N HIS A 225 -20.79 -11.09 -18.53
CA HIS A 225 -20.26 -11.92 -19.64
C HIS A 225 -21.37 -12.65 -20.40
N GLY A 226 -22.38 -13.16 -19.72
CA GLY A 226 -23.50 -13.93 -20.31
C GLY A 226 -24.61 -13.08 -20.96
N PHE A 227 -24.58 -11.75 -20.84
CA PHE A 227 -25.66 -10.88 -21.27
C PHE A 227 -25.32 -10.13 -22.56
N PRO A 228 -26.32 -9.84 -23.45
CA PRO A 228 -26.11 -9.05 -24.67
C PRO A 228 -25.81 -7.58 -24.37
N SER A 229 -25.16 -6.88 -25.33
CA SER A 229 -25.00 -5.43 -25.25
C SER A 229 -26.37 -4.73 -25.15
N GLY A 230 -26.51 -3.73 -24.29
CA GLY A 230 -27.78 -3.05 -24.10
C GLY A 230 -27.85 -2.26 -22.78
N VAL A 231 -29.03 -1.70 -22.55
CA VAL A 231 -29.34 -0.98 -21.31
C VAL A 231 -29.92 -1.97 -20.29
N TYR A 232 -29.42 -1.87 -19.06
CA TYR A 232 -29.90 -2.61 -17.90
C TYR A 232 -30.26 -1.64 -16.78
N ILE A 233 -31.14 -2.09 -15.90
CA ILE A 233 -31.61 -1.31 -14.76
C ILE A 233 -31.21 -2.07 -13.49
N TYR A 234 -30.63 -1.41 -12.52
CA TYR A 234 -30.40 -2.02 -11.22
C TYR A 234 -31.15 -1.25 -10.13
N LYS A 235 -31.68 -2.00 -9.18
CA LYS A 235 -32.55 -1.52 -8.13
C LYS A 235 -32.09 -1.99 -6.76
N LEU A 236 -31.85 -1.04 -5.89
CA LEU A 236 -31.58 -1.27 -4.47
C LEU A 236 -32.86 -1.06 -3.68
N ASN A 237 -33.20 -2.04 -2.84
CA ASN A 237 -34.33 -1.95 -1.90
C ASN A 237 -33.86 -2.29 -0.48
N THR A 238 -34.41 -1.61 0.48
CA THR A 238 -34.35 -1.91 1.90
C THR A 238 -35.66 -1.50 2.58
N ALA A 239 -35.83 -1.74 3.88
CA ALA A 239 -37.09 -1.48 4.63
C ALA A 239 -37.74 -0.11 4.35
N GLY A 240 -38.53 -0.04 3.29
CA GLY A 240 -39.28 1.16 2.89
C GLY A 240 -38.56 2.14 1.96
N LEU A 241 -37.28 1.93 1.64
CA LEU A 241 -36.50 2.76 0.71
C LEU A 241 -36.15 1.99 -0.56
N SER A 242 -36.19 2.70 -1.70
CA SER A 242 -35.85 2.15 -3.00
C SER A 242 -35.14 3.19 -3.87
N GLN A 243 -34.05 2.79 -4.51
CA GLN A 243 -33.40 3.60 -5.54
C GLN A 243 -33.14 2.76 -6.79
N VAL A 244 -33.16 3.43 -7.94
CA VAL A 244 -33.00 2.80 -9.26
C VAL A 244 -31.98 3.58 -10.07
N ARG A 245 -31.12 2.86 -10.78
CA ARG A 245 -30.16 3.42 -11.74
C ARG A 245 -30.15 2.57 -13.01
N LYS A 246 -29.64 3.15 -14.08
CA LYS A 246 -29.44 2.45 -15.37
C LYS A 246 -27.96 2.34 -15.68
N MET A 247 -27.58 1.26 -16.36
CA MET A 247 -26.22 1.00 -16.82
C MET A 247 -26.24 0.53 -18.28
N MET A 248 -25.12 0.71 -18.97
CA MET A 248 -24.98 0.34 -20.38
C MET A 248 -23.84 -0.66 -20.56
N LEU A 249 -24.16 -1.86 -21.02
CA LEU A 249 -23.19 -2.89 -21.41
C LEU A 249 -22.84 -2.72 -22.89
N LEU A 250 -21.56 -2.60 -23.19
CA LEU A 250 -21.02 -2.58 -24.56
C LEU A 250 -20.02 -3.75 -24.69
N LYS A 251 -20.28 -4.64 -25.63
CA LYS A 251 -19.34 -5.69 -26.00
C LYS A 251 -18.69 -5.40 -27.34
#